data_ef4e45c459512b08d86c699d650ac501
#
_entry.id   ef4e45c459512b08d86c699d650ac501
#
_cell.length_a   1.000
_cell.length_b   1.000
_cell.length_c   1.000
_cell.angle_alpha   90.00
_cell.angle_beta   90.00
_cell.angle_gamma   90.00
#
_symmetry.space_group_name_H-M   'P 1'
#
loop_
_entity.id
_entity.type
_entity.pdbx_description
1 polymer ?
#
loop_
_entity_poly.entity_id
_entity_poly.type
_entity_poly.pdbx_seq_one_letter_code
_entity_poly.pdbx_strand_id
1 'polypeptide(L)'
;ITAVKKYFIEQMKELVEEEEALAANKGQLPADNALISAKKNGFSDKYLSQIIGVSEDSIRERRIELGVEEAWEGVHVSGTEDSAYYYSTYNAEDKNPVSENKKIMILGGGPNRIGQGIEFDYCCVHAAKALKALGFETIIVNCNPETVSTDYDTSDKLYFEPLTLEDVLSIYKKEKPLGVI
;
A
#
# COMPACT_ATOMS: atom_id res chain seq x y z
N ILE A 1 -33.33 -8.64 -2.05
CA ILE A 1 -32.65 -9.39 -3.11
C ILE A 1 -31.29 -9.87 -2.63
N THR A 2 -30.56 -9.11 -1.82
CA THR A 2 -29.27 -9.48 -1.21
C THR A 2 -29.36 -9.49 0.31
N ALA A 3 -28.47 -10.25 0.97
CA ALA A 3 -28.33 -10.25 2.43
C ALA A 3 -27.45 -9.09 2.95
N VAL A 4 -26.95 -8.22 2.06
CA VAL A 4 -26.12 -7.08 2.41
C VAL A 4 -26.95 -6.05 3.18
N LYS A 5 -26.46 -5.63 4.35
CA LYS A 5 -27.14 -4.63 5.17
C LYS A 5 -27.15 -3.27 4.46
N LYS A 6 -28.24 -2.53 4.63
CA LYS A 6 -28.47 -1.21 4.02
C LYS A 6 -27.30 -0.24 4.20
N TYR A 7 -26.69 -0.21 5.37
CA TYR A 7 -25.52 0.63 5.68
C TYR A 7 -24.39 0.48 4.63
N PHE A 8 -24.00 -0.76 4.31
CA PHE A 8 -22.92 -0.99 3.34
C PHE A 8 -23.30 -0.54 1.92
N ILE A 9 -24.58 -0.68 1.56
CA ILE A 9 -25.07 -0.23 0.25
C ILE A 9 -25.05 1.31 0.18
N GLU A 10 -25.38 1.99 1.27
CA GLU A 10 -25.33 3.45 1.36
C GLU A 10 -23.88 3.95 1.24
N GLN A 11 -22.91 3.28 1.89
CA GLN A 11 -21.50 3.64 1.75
C GLN A 11 -20.99 3.41 0.31
N MET A 12 -21.37 2.33 -0.34
CA MET A 12 -21.05 2.11 -1.75
C MET A 12 -21.67 3.17 -2.66
N LYS A 13 -22.88 3.63 -2.35
CA LYS A 13 -23.54 4.70 -3.10
C LYS A 13 -22.76 6.01 -3.03
N GLU A 14 -22.26 6.39 -1.84
CA GLU A 14 -21.44 7.58 -1.66
C GLU A 14 -20.19 7.54 -2.55
N LEU A 15 -19.51 6.38 -2.64
CA LEU A 15 -18.35 6.21 -3.53
C LEU A 15 -18.73 6.34 -5.01
N VAL A 16 -19.88 5.80 -5.42
CA VAL A 16 -20.37 5.92 -6.80
C VAL A 16 -20.70 7.37 -7.15
N GLU A 17 -21.35 8.10 -6.25
CA GLU A 17 -21.67 9.52 -6.44
C GLU A 17 -20.40 10.38 -6.57
N GLU A 18 -19.35 10.08 -5.78
CA GLU A 18 -18.04 10.73 -5.90
C GLU A 18 -17.37 10.40 -7.24
N GLU A 19 -17.38 9.13 -7.65
CA GLU A 19 -16.87 8.70 -8.95
C GLU A 19 -17.55 9.42 -10.12
N GLU A 20 -18.88 9.50 -10.11
CA GLU A 20 -19.66 10.20 -11.14
C GLU A 20 -19.31 11.70 -11.19
N ALA A 21 -19.13 12.33 -10.03
CA ALA A 21 -18.71 13.74 -9.94
C ALA A 21 -17.30 13.97 -10.52
N LEU A 22 -16.36 13.06 -10.25
CA LEU A 22 -15.01 13.10 -10.81
C LEU A 22 -15.04 12.88 -12.32
N ALA A 23 -15.83 11.91 -12.80
CA ALA A 23 -15.96 11.59 -14.22
C ALA A 23 -16.58 12.70 -15.06
N ALA A 24 -17.32 13.63 -14.44
CA ALA A 24 -17.90 14.78 -15.13
C ALA A 24 -16.83 15.76 -15.65
N ASN A 25 -15.62 15.76 -15.08
CA ASN A 25 -14.53 16.68 -15.40
C ASN A 25 -13.39 16.01 -16.18
N LYS A 26 -13.71 15.18 -17.19
CA LYS A 26 -12.71 14.46 -17.97
C LYS A 26 -11.66 15.37 -18.62
N GLY A 27 -10.41 14.94 -18.57
CA GLY A 27 -9.27 15.60 -19.19
C GLY A 27 -8.65 16.73 -18.35
N GLN A 28 -9.13 16.93 -17.13
CA GLN A 28 -8.59 17.94 -16.20
C GLN A 28 -8.36 17.32 -14.82
N LEU A 29 -7.33 17.77 -14.13
CA LEU A 29 -7.14 17.40 -12.72
C LEU A 29 -8.35 17.89 -11.90
N PRO A 30 -8.83 17.11 -10.93
CA PRO A 30 -9.90 17.53 -10.06
C PRO A 30 -9.47 18.71 -9.19
N ALA A 31 -10.43 19.45 -8.65
CA ALA A 31 -10.15 20.46 -7.63
C ALA A 31 -9.46 19.80 -6.42
N ASP A 32 -8.61 20.53 -5.73
CA ASP A 32 -7.78 20.02 -4.63
C ASP A 32 -8.58 19.29 -3.57
N ASN A 33 -9.70 19.87 -3.14
CA ASN A 33 -10.57 19.22 -2.15
C ASN A 33 -11.19 17.91 -2.65
N ALA A 34 -11.50 17.83 -3.94
CA ALA A 34 -12.04 16.60 -4.53
C ALA A 34 -10.97 15.51 -4.63
N LEU A 35 -9.73 15.88 -4.97
CA LEU A 35 -8.61 14.94 -4.97
C LEU A 35 -8.31 14.42 -3.56
N ILE A 36 -8.28 15.30 -2.56
CA ILE A 36 -8.07 14.93 -1.16
C ILE A 36 -9.17 13.97 -0.68
N SER A 37 -10.44 14.28 -0.98
CA SER A 37 -11.57 13.43 -0.63
C SER A 37 -11.45 12.05 -1.27
N ALA A 38 -11.20 12.00 -2.56
CA ALA A 38 -11.05 10.75 -3.30
C ALA A 38 -9.93 9.87 -2.72
N LYS A 39 -8.78 10.44 -2.39
CA LYS A 39 -7.68 9.69 -1.75
C LYS A 39 -8.10 9.12 -0.38
N LYS A 40 -8.76 9.92 0.44
CA LYS A 40 -9.28 9.50 1.75
C LYS A 40 -10.34 8.40 1.65
N ASN A 41 -11.09 8.37 0.56
CA ASN A 41 -12.10 7.36 0.28
C ASN A 41 -11.53 6.13 -0.46
N GLY A 42 -10.21 6.07 -0.67
CA GLY A 42 -9.51 4.89 -1.17
C GLY A 42 -9.39 4.80 -2.70
N PHE A 43 -9.64 5.89 -3.44
CA PHE A 43 -9.40 5.92 -4.88
C PHE A 43 -7.89 5.94 -5.16
N SER A 44 -7.37 4.92 -5.85
CA SER A 44 -5.95 4.89 -6.24
C SER A 44 -5.64 5.90 -7.35
N ASP A 45 -4.38 6.34 -7.44
CA ASP A 45 -3.93 7.25 -8.50
C ASP A 45 -4.22 6.66 -9.89
N LYS A 46 -4.02 5.36 -10.05
CA LYS A 46 -4.33 4.63 -11.28
C LYS A 46 -5.83 4.64 -11.63
N TYR A 47 -6.69 4.41 -10.64
CA TYR A 47 -8.13 4.40 -10.86
C TYR A 47 -8.65 5.80 -11.18
N LEU A 48 -8.18 6.82 -10.46
CA LEU A 48 -8.47 8.21 -10.77
C LEU A 48 -8.03 8.59 -12.19
N SER A 49 -6.86 8.15 -12.62
CA SER A 49 -6.37 8.33 -13.98
C SER A 49 -7.36 7.78 -15.02
N GLN A 50 -7.90 6.60 -14.78
CA GLN A 50 -8.89 5.97 -15.68
C GLN A 50 -10.23 6.71 -15.73
N ILE A 51 -10.73 7.15 -14.59
CA ILE A 51 -12.00 7.88 -14.49
C ILE A 51 -11.91 9.25 -15.17
N ILE A 52 -10.85 10.00 -14.83
CA ILE A 52 -10.71 11.41 -15.22
C ILE A 52 -10.07 11.53 -16.60
N GLY A 53 -9.25 10.57 -17.01
CA GLY A 53 -8.56 10.58 -18.30
C GLY A 53 -7.31 11.48 -18.32
N VAL A 54 -6.63 11.63 -17.18
CA VAL A 54 -5.30 12.26 -17.05
C VAL A 54 -4.27 11.20 -16.68
N SER A 55 -2.97 11.52 -16.78
CA SER A 55 -1.93 10.54 -16.42
C SER A 55 -1.89 10.26 -14.92
N GLU A 56 -1.55 9.03 -14.55
CA GLU A 56 -1.34 8.65 -13.15
C GLU A 56 -0.25 9.51 -12.49
N ASP A 57 0.81 9.84 -13.24
CA ASP A 57 1.90 10.69 -12.77
C ASP A 57 1.40 12.11 -12.40
N SER A 58 0.53 12.71 -13.23
CA SER A 58 -0.03 14.04 -12.94
C SER A 58 -0.87 14.05 -11.66
N ILE A 59 -1.60 12.98 -11.38
CA ILE A 59 -2.37 12.82 -10.15
C ILE A 59 -1.43 12.68 -8.96
N ARG A 60 -0.40 11.85 -9.09
CA ARG A 60 0.61 11.63 -8.04
C ARG A 60 1.36 12.92 -7.71
N GLU A 61 1.85 13.64 -8.72
CA GLU A 61 2.53 14.92 -8.52
C GLU A 61 1.63 15.90 -7.79
N ARG A 62 0.37 16.04 -8.23
CA ARG A 62 -0.55 16.98 -7.59
C ARG A 62 -0.85 16.62 -6.15
N ARG A 63 -1.10 15.35 -5.81
CA ARG A 63 -1.38 14.97 -4.42
C ARG A 63 -0.16 15.18 -3.51
N ILE A 64 1.07 14.95 -4.02
CA ILE A 64 2.30 15.22 -3.29
C ILE A 64 2.47 16.72 -3.03
N GLU A 65 2.22 17.58 -4.03
CA GLU A 65 2.23 19.04 -3.86
C GLU A 65 1.25 19.51 -2.77
N LEU A 66 0.11 18.83 -2.65
CA LEU A 66 -0.90 19.11 -1.63
C LEU A 66 -0.56 18.51 -0.24
N GLY A 67 0.55 17.78 -0.12
CA GLY A 67 0.90 17.06 1.10
C GLY A 67 -0.01 15.88 1.40
N VAL A 68 -0.70 15.33 0.38
CA VAL A 68 -1.56 14.15 0.50
C VAL A 68 -0.70 12.93 0.23
N GLU A 69 -0.10 12.42 1.28
CA GLU A 69 0.75 11.23 1.25
C GLU A 69 0.18 10.13 2.15
N GLU A 70 0.51 8.90 1.85
CA GLU A 70 0.15 7.76 2.70
C GLU A 70 0.84 7.85 4.04
N ALA A 71 0.11 7.50 5.07
CA ALA A 71 0.61 7.29 6.41
C ALA A 71 0.53 5.80 6.76
N TRP A 72 1.47 5.29 7.50
CA TRP A 72 1.44 3.89 7.96
C TRP A 72 1.26 3.81 9.46
N GLU A 73 0.33 2.98 9.87
CA GLU A 73 0.11 2.62 11.25
C GLU A 73 0.43 1.15 11.46
N GLY A 74 1.21 0.85 12.50
CA GLY A 74 1.56 -0.51 12.86
C GLY A 74 0.43 -1.17 13.64
N VAL A 75 0.03 -2.35 13.21
CA VAL A 75 -0.85 -3.24 13.98
C VAL A 75 0.03 -4.28 14.66
N HIS A 76 0.16 -4.19 15.98
CA HIS A 76 1.01 -5.09 16.74
C HIS A 76 0.46 -6.51 16.77
N VAL A 77 1.37 -7.47 16.66
CA VAL A 77 1.05 -8.88 16.82
C VAL A 77 0.89 -9.19 18.31
N SER A 78 -0.20 -9.86 18.69
CA SER A 78 -0.45 -10.23 20.07
C SER A 78 0.67 -11.13 20.63
N GLY A 79 1.20 -10.74 21.78
CA GLY A 79 2.26 -11.48 22.46
C GLY A 79 3.70 -11.13 22.02
N THR A 80 3.88 -10.11 21.17
CA THR A 80 5.19 -9.59 20.79
C THR A 80 5.28 -8.11 21.15
N GLU A 81 6.48 -7.62 21.49
CA GLU A 81 6.66 -6.22 21.87
C GLU A 81 6.96 -5.31 20.67
N ASP A 82 7.69 -5.82 19.68
CA ASP A 82 8.27 -4.99 18.59
C ASP A 82 7.77 -5.35 17.18
N SER A 83 6.90 -6.33 17.04
CA SER A 83 6.42 -6.78 15.73
C SER A 83 5.14 -6.06 15.34
N ALA A 84 5.11 -5.51 14.13
CA ALA A 84 3.94 -4.85 13.59
C ALA A 84 3.79 -5.12 12.10
N TYR A 85 2.54 -5.27 11.68
CA TYR A 85 2.15 -5.16 10.28
C TYR A 85 1.81 -3.72 9.99
N TYR A 86 2.45 -3.13 8.97
CA TYR A 86 2.18 -1.74 8.58
C TYR A 86 1.18 -1.69 7.44
N TYR A 87 0.10 -0.96 7.67
CA TYR A 87 -0.96 -0.70 6.70
C TYR A 87 -1.04 0.78 6.40
N SER A 88 -1.30 1.13 5.14
CA SER A 88 -1.45 2.51 4.70
C SER A 88 -2.84 3.08 4.99
N THR A 89 -2.86 4.38 5.15
CA THR A 89 -4.09 5.18 5.22
C THR A 89 -3.83 6.62 4.82
N TYR A 90 -4.82 7.26 4.23
CA TYR A 90 -4.82 8.72 3.99
C TYR A 90 -5.57 9.50 5.09
N ASN A 91 -6.03 8.81 6.14
CA ASN A 91 -6.90 9.37 7.18
C ASN A 91 -6.22 9.54 8.54
N ALA A 92 -4.92 9.32 8.65
CA ALA A 92 -4.17 9.42 9.89
C ALA A 92 -2.79 10.06 9.68
N GLU A 93 -2.14 10.41 10.78
CA GLU A 93 -0.73 10.80 10.77
C GLU A 93 0.17 9.57 10.70
N ASP A 94 1.29 9.71 9.99
CA ASP A 94 2.28 8.65 9.88
C ASP A 94 3.02 8.43 11.22
N LYS A 95 2.90 7.24 11.75
CA LYS A 95 3.54 6.82 13.02
C LYS A 95 4.61 5.75 12.84
N ASN A 96 4.92 5.40 11.59
CA ASN A 96 5.89 4.35 11.31
C ASN A 96 7.33 4.90 11.43
N PRO A 97 8.13 4.44 12.41
CA PRO A 97 9.52 4.85 12.54
C PRO A 97 10.36 4.31 11.38
N VAL A 98 11.28 5.14 10.90
CA VAL A 98 12.25 4.78 9.86
C VAL A 98 13.62 4.69 10.50
N SER A 99 14.30 3.56 10.34
CA SER A 99 15.67 3.35 10.83
C SER A 99 16.70 4.00 9.90
N GLU A 100 17.91 4.23 10.39
CA GLU A 100 19.07 4.66 9.60
C GLU A 100 19.93 3.49 9.09
N ASN A 101 19.46 2.26 9.27
CA ASN A 101 20.17 1.06 8.85
C ASN A 101 20.22 0.94 7.32
N LYS A 102 21.17 0.15 6.83
CA LYS A 102 21.23 -0.23 5.41
C LYS A 102 20.10 -1.23 5.14
N LYS A 103 19.18 -0.86 4.28
CA LYS A 103 17.94 -1.63 4.01
C LYS A 103 17.89 -2.16 2.60
N ILE A 104 17.28 -3.32 2.45
CA ILE A 104 16.87 -3.88 1.16
C ILE A 104 15.38 -4.17 1.21
N MET A 105 14.66 -3.72 0.20
CA MET A 105 13.23 -3.97 0.05
C MET A 105 13.00 -5.17 -0.85
N ILE A 106 12.13 -6.08 -0.43
CA ILE A 106 11.76 -7.29 -1.15
C ILE A 106 10.29 -7.19 -1.52
N LEU A 107 9.99 -7.26 -2.81
CA LEU A 107 8.62 -7.31 -3.30
C LEU A 107 8.13 -8.75 -3.34
N GLY A 108 7.06 -9.04 -2.62
CA GLY A 108 6.45 -10.36 -2.56
C GLY A 108 5.73 -10.75 -3.85
N GLY A 109 5.11 -11.92 -3.84
CA GLY A 109 4.35 -12.44 -4.99
C GLY A 109 2.96 -11.82 -5.18
N GLY A 110 2.51 -10.98 -4.26
CA GLY A 110 1.14 -10.47 -4.23
C GLY A 110 0.12 -11.52 -3.79
N PRO A 111 -1.17 -11.31 -4.08
CA PRO A 111 -2.22 -12.22 -3.68
C PRO A 111 -2.09 -13.59 -4.37
N ASN A 112 -2.41 -14.65 -3.66
CA ASN A 112 -2.43 -16.00 -4.21
C ASN A 112 -3.41 -16.10 -5.39
N ARG A 113 -2.96 -16.79 -6.44
CA ARG A 113 -3.77 -17.13 -7.60
C ARG A 113 -3.92 -18.65 -7.68
N ILE A 114 -5.03 -19.10 -8.23
CA ILE A 114 -5.23 -20.54 -8.50
C ILE A 114 -4.06 -21.05 -9.37
N GLY A 115 -3.39 -22.11 -8.89
CA GLY A 115 -2.23 -22.70 -9.55
C GLY A 115 -0.87 -22.11 -9.17
N GLN A 116 -0.81 -21.09 -8.32
CA GLN A 116 0.44 -20.66 -7.69
C GLN A 116 0.69 -21.50 -6.44
N GLY A 117 1.91 -22.02 -6.33
CA GLY A 117 2.36 -22.74 -5.16
C GLY A 117 3.24 -21.88 -4.24
N ILE A 118 3.62 -22.44 -3.12
CA ILE A 118 4.46 -21.81 -2.10
C ILE A 118 5.85 -21.42 -2.62
N GLU A 119 6.31 -22.01 -3.71
CA GLU A 119 7.59 -21.72 -4.37
C GLU A 119 7.75 -20.25 -4.76
N PHE A 120 6.67 -19.54 -5.01
CA PHE A 120 6.72 -18.10 -5.33
C PHE A 120 7.08 -17.24 -4.11
N ASP A 121 6.82 -17.74 -2.92
CA ASP A 121 7.17 -17.08 -1.67
C ASP A 121 8.51 -17.51 -1.09
N TYR A 122 8.95 -18.71 -1.45
CA TYR A 122 10.22 -19.28 -1.00
C TYR A 122 11.42 -18.37 -1.26
N CYS A 123 11.48 -17.77 -2.44
CA CYS A 123 12.55 -16.85 -2.81
C CYS A 123 12.57 -15.60 -1.92
N CYS A 124 11.41 -15.03 -1.58
CA CYS A 124 11.30 -13.86 -0.72
C CYS A 124 11.82 -14.16 0.69
N VAL A 125 11.42 -15.30 1.27
CA VAL A 125 11.85 -15.74 2.60
C VAL A 125 13.37 -15.99 2.64
N HIS A 126 13.90 -16.69 1.62
CA HIS A 126 15.34 -16.95 1.55
C HIS A 126 16.17 -15.69 1.28
N ALA A 127 15.66 -14.76 0.46
CA ALA A 127 16.29 -13.46 0.26
C ALA A 127 16.37 -12.68 1.58
N ALA A 128 15.26 -12.63 2.34
CA ALA A 128 15.25 -11.97 3.65
C ALA A 128 16.27 -12.57 4.61
N LYS A 129 16.30 -13.89 4.73
CA LYS A 129 17.28 -14.60 5.60
C LYS A 129 18.72 -14.34 5.19
N ALA A 130 19.03 -14.40 3.89
CA ALA A 130 20.38 -14.16 3.38
C ALA A 130 20.83 -12.72 3.62
N LEU A 131 19.95 -11.74 3.40
CA LEU A 131 20.23 -10.32 3.61
C LEU A 131 20.43 -10.00 5.09
N LYS A 132 19.61 -10.56 5.98
CA LYS A 132 19.81 -10.45 7.44
C LYS A 132 21.19 -10.99 7.87
N ALA A 133 21.58 -12.14 7.33
CA ALA A 133 22.90 -12.73 7.61
C ALA A 133 24.06 -11.85 7.11
N LEU A 134 23.84 -11.01 6.10
CA LEU A 134 24.80 -10.03 5.59
C LEU A 134 24.75 -8.67 6.34
N GLY A 135 23.88 -8.52 7.33
CA GLY A 135 23.74 -7.33 8.15
C GLY A 135 22.87 -6.23 7.55
N PHE A 136 22.01 -6.55 6.61
CA PHE A 136 21.00 -5.62 6.11
C PHE A 136 19.70 -5.74 6.91
N GLU A 137 19.05 -4.62 7.12
CA GLU A 137 17.63 -4.60 7.51
C GLU A 137 16.77 -4.94 6.31
N THR A 138 15.83 -5.84 6.51
CA THR A 138 14.97 -6.35 5.44
C THR A 138 13.56 -5.80 5.57
N ILE A 139 13.04 -5.31 4.46
CA ILE A 139 11.68 -4.83 4.33
C ILE A 139 10.95 -5.72 3.33
N ILE A 140 9.84 -6.33 3.73
CA ILE A 140 8.97 -7.05 2.79
C ILE A 140 7.74 -6.20 2.52
N VAL A 141 7.34 -6.14 1.25
CA VAL A 141 6.06 -5.59 0.80
C VAL A 141 5.26 -6.71 0.18
N ASN A 142 4.18 -7.14 0.82
CA ASN A 142 3.29 -8.19 0.31
C ASN A 142 1.92 -8.13 1.00
N CYS A 143 0.86 -8.42 0.26
CA CYS A 143 -0.53 -8.39 0.77
C CYS A 143 -1.20 -9.77 0.86
N ASN A 144 -0.45 -10.84 0.81
CA ASN A 144 -0.99 -12.19 0.95
C ASN A 144 -0.94 -12.67 2.40
N PRO A 145 -2.08 -12.84 3.09
CA PRO A 145 -2.10 -13.26 4.50
C PRO A 145 -1.78 -14.75 4.71
N GLU A 146 -1.72 -15.53 3.64
CA GLU A 146 -1.59 -16.99 3.67
C GLU A 146 -0.17 -17.47 3.32
N THR A 147 0.85 -16.63 3.50
CA THR A 147 2.20 -16.96 3.07
C THR A 147 3.26 -16.59 4.10
N VAL A 148 4.38 -17.35 4.10
CA VAL A 148 5.46 -17.22 5.09
C VAL A 148 6.21 -15.89 5.00
N SER A 149 6.26 -15.24 3.83
CA SER A 149 6.91 -13.92 3.72
C SER A 149 6.18 -12.84 4.51
N THR A 150 4.90 -13.04 4.81
CA THR A 150 4.09 -12.14 5.64
C THR A 150 3.99 -12.57 7.10
N ASP A 151 4.75 -13.57 7.53
CA ASP A 151 4.90 -13.86 8.93
C ASP A 151 5.73 -12.76 9.63
N TYR A 152 5.32 -12.39 10.82
CA TYR A 152 5.86 -11.25 11.58
C TYR A 152 7.37 -11.36 11.90
N ASP A 153 7.94 -12.54 11.84
CA ASP A 153 9.35 -12.83 12.17
C ASP A 153 10.24 -13.06 10.93
N THR A 154 9.67 -13.03 9.72
CA THR A 154 10.42 -13.29 8.49
C THR A 154 11.31 -12.12 8.09
N SER A 155 10.79 -10.90 8.09
CA SER A 155 11.54 -9.67 7.82
C SER A 155 11.68 -8.80 9.08
N ASP A 156 12.47 -7.74 9.01
CA ASP A 156 12.57 -6.78 10.10
C ASP A 156 11.40 -5.80 10.07
N LYS A 157 10.83 -5.57 8.88
CA LYS A 157 9.65 -4.74 8.69
C LYS A 157 8.76 -5.31 7.59
N LEU A 158 7.47 -5.36 7.83
CA LEU A 158 6.47 -5.83 6.87
C LEU A 158 5.47 -4.72 6.58
N TYR A 159 5.42 -4.31 5.31
CA TYR A 159 4.34 -3.51 4.77
C TYR A 159 3.31 -4.43 4.13
N PHE A 160 2.14 -4.51 4.75
CA PHE A 160 1.05 -5.35 4.27
C PHE A 160 0.22 -4.59 3.24
N GLU A 161 0.83 -4.36 2.07
CA GLU A 161 0.31 -3.51 1.01
C GLU A 161 0.29 -4.23 -0.33
N PRO A 162 -0.62 -3.84 -1.24
CA PRO A 162 -0.61 -4.35 -2.60
C PRO A 162 0.64 -3.88 -3.35
N LEU A 163 1.05 -4.68 -4.34
CA LEU A 163 2.20 -4.36 -5.18
C LEU A 163 1.80 -3.43 -6.33
N THR A 164 1.20 -2.30 -5.99
CA THR A 164 0.90 -1.24 -6.96
C THR A 164 2.06 -0.26 -7.07
N LEU A 165 2.10 0.50 -8.15
CA LEU A 165 3.13 1.54 -8.33
C LEU A 165 3.03 2.59 -7.22
N GLU A 166 1.82 2.98 -6.85
CA GLU A 166 1.53 3.96 -5.82
C GLU A 166 2.12 3.53 -4.48
N ASP A 167 1.70 2.36 -3.97
CA ASP A 167 2.10 1.87 -2.65
C ASP A 167 3.62 1.60 -2.57
N VAL A 168 4.16 0.92 -3.59
CA VAL A 168 5.60 0.58 -3.63
C VAL A 168 6.47 1.82 -3.67
N LEU A 169 6.11 2.83 -4.47
CA LEU A 169 6.89 4.08 -4.54
C LEU A 169 6.78 4.91 -3.26
N SER A 170 5.62 4.90 -2.59
CA SER A 170 5.45 5.57 -1.30
C SER A 170 6.34 4.95 -0.23
N ILE A 171 6.35 3.62 -0.12
CA ILE A 171 7.23 2.89 0.80
C ILE A 171 8.71 3.13 0.46
N TYR A 172 9.06 3.05 -0.83
CA TYR A 172 10.44 3.31 -1.29
C TYR A 172 10.93 4.71 -0.91
N LYS A 173 10.10 5.73 -1.14
CA LYS A 173 10.40 7.13 -0.82
C LYS A 173 10.60 7.33 0.69
N LYS A 174 9.78 6.66 1.49
CA LYS A 174 9.83 6.71 2.95
C LYS A 174 11.07 6.00 3.51
N GLU A 175 11.25 4.75 3.16
CA GLU A 175 12.28 3.88 3.73
C GLU A 175 13.67 4.09 3.13
N LYS A 176 13.76 4.58 1.90
CA LYS A 176 15.01 4.83 1.16
C LYS A 176 15.95 3.63 1.14
N PRO A 177 15.48 2.45 0.73
CA PRO A 177 16.31 1.25 0.69
C PRO A 177 17.44 1.42 -0.33
N LEU A 178 18.54 0.69 -0.13
CA LEU A 178 19.68 0.65 -1.04
C LEU A 178 19.34 -0.02 -2.37
N GLY A 179 18.40 -0.93 -2.34
CA GLY A 179 17.93 -1.68 -3.51
C GLY A 179 16.59 -2.36 -3.28
N VAL A 180 16.01 -2.82 -4.38
CA VAL A 180 14.73 -3.55 -4.41
C VAL A 180 14.94 -4.85 -5.17
N ILE A 181 14.41 -5.94 -4.64
CA ILE A 181 14.43 -7.29 -5.25
C ILE A 181 13.02 -7.73 -5.56
#